data_74a81c7837d88bdd6e4c3223ede32411
#
_entry.id   74a81c7837d88bdd6e4c3223ede32411
#
_cell.length_a   1.000
_cell.length_b   1.000
_cell.length_c   1.000
_cell.angle_alpha   90.00
_cell.angle_beta   90.00
_cell.angle_gamma   90.00
#
_symmetry.space_group_name_H-M   'P 1'
#
loop_
_entity.id
_entity.type
_entity.pdbx_description
1 polymer ?
#
loop_
_entity_poly.entity_id
_entity_poly.type
_entity_poly.pdbx_seq_one_letter_code
_entity_poly.pdbx_strand_id
1 'polypeptide(L)'
;MKKKSLFLILLFCAGRGLVPASAQYHSKVWDPDLGNGMYKNPVLFADYSDPDAIAVGDDYYLTASSFNCIPGLSILHSKDLVNWEIIGYALNRQQPDSLFNKPQHGKGVWAPAIRYHNGEYLIYWGDPDQGIMRVRARQPQGPWSEPECVIPGKGLIDSCPLWDDDGRCYLVNGWAGSRSGFNSVLTMWELSADGSHAISAPRIVYDGGQLNHTTEGPKLYKHDGWYWILCPAGGVEHGWQLAMRSRTPFGPYEARTVMHQGHTDINGPHQGAWVHTALGEDWFLHFNDRNAYGRVVCLQPMAWKGGWPVIGNDKDGDGCGEPVRRYRKPNVGKTYPVETPAESDEFNSRRLGLQWEWHANYQD
;
A
#
# COMPACT_ATOMS: atom_id res chain seq x y z
N MET A 1 -22.65 -72.43 -21.98
CA MET A 1 -23.01 -71.05 -22.38
C MET A 1 -22.48 -70.15 -21.31
N LYS A 2 -21.37 -69.46 -21.55
CA LYS A 2 -20.73 -68.49 -20.62
C LYS A 2 -21.14 -67.09 -21.04
N LYS A 3 -21.88 -66.36 -20.22
CA LYS A 3 -22.22 -64.93 -20.42
C LYS A 3 -21.00 -64.11 -20.11
N LYS A 4 -20.50 -63.33 -21.08
CA LYS A 4 -19.50 -62.29 -20.88
C LYS A 4 -20.23 -60.99 -20.53
N SER A 5 -20.04 -60.48 -19.30
CA SER A 5 -20.46 -59.12 -18.90
C SER A 5 -19.44 -58.11 -19.39
N LEU A 6 -19.92 -57.19 -20.19
CA LEU A 6 -19.14 -56.07 -20.71
C LEU A 6 -19.26 -54.89 -19.68
N PHE A 7 -18.17 -54.57 -18.98
CA PHE A 7 -18.11 -53.38 -18.12
C PHE A 7 -17.77 -52.18 -18.97
N LEU A 8 -18.71 -51.26 -19.09
CA LEU A 8 -18.51 -49.96 -19.73
C LEU A 8 -17.96 -48.99 -18.68
N ILE A 9 -16.66 -48.63 -18.81
CA ILE A 9 -16.04 -47.61 -17.98
C ILE A 9 -16.36 -46.24 -18.63
N LEU A 10 -17.24 -45.45 -18.01
CA LEU A 10 -17.48 -44.07 -18.33
C LEU A 10 -16.32 -43.22 -17.75
N LEU A 11 -15.40 -42.77 -18.61
CA LEU A 11 -14.44 -41.73 -18.25
C LEU A 11 -15.17 -40.39 -18.14
N PHE A 12 -15.39 -39.91 -16.92
CA PHE A 12 -15.77 -38.53 -16.68
C PHE A 12 -14.52 -37.64 -16.94
N CYS A 13 -14.39 -37.05 -18.11
CA CYS A 13 -13.53 -35.92 -18.33
C CYS A 13 -14.12 -34.71 -17.62
N ALA A 14 -13.64 -34.42 -16.40
CA ALA A 14 -13.88 -33.13 -15.76
C ALA A 14 -13.22 -32.04 -16.63
N GLY A 15 -13.99 -31.42 -17.50
CA GLY A 15 -13.59 -30.24 -18.22
C GLY A 15 -13.31 -29.13 -17.21
N ARG A 16 -12.02 -28.89 -16.91
CA ARG A 16 -11.62 -27.61 -16.31
C ARG A 16 -12.00 -26.55 -17.33
N GLY A 17 -13.07 -25.82 -17.08
CA GLY A 17 -13.38 -24.61 -17.83
C GLY A 17 -12.15 -23.71 -17.79
N LEU A 18 -11.52 -23.51 -18.93
CA LEU A 18 -10.55 -22.45 -19.15
C LEU A 18 -11.33 -21.16 -18.85
N VAL A 19 -11.08 -20.54 -17.70
CA VAL A 19 -11.44 -19.15 -17.48
C VAL A 19 -10.65 -18.40 -18.57
N PRO A 20 -11.31 -17.67 -19.49
CA PRO A 20 -10.57 -16.89 -20.45
C PRO A 20 -9.64 -15.95 -19.67
N ALA A 21 -8.35 -16.01 -19.92
CA ALA A 21 -7.43 -15.00 -19.45
C ALA A 21 -8.03 -13.65 -19.91
N SER A 22 -8.38 -12.78 -18.98
CA SER A 22 -8.77 -11.41 -19.33
C SER A 22 -7.64 -10.86 -20.18
N ALA A 23 -7.98 -10.33 -21.35
CA ALA A 23 -6.97 -9.66 -22.18
C ALA A 23 -6.34 -8.57 -21.29
N GLN A 24 -5.01 -8.63 -21.13
CA GLN A 24 -4.26 -7.64 -20.39
C GLN A 24 -4.59 -6.25 -20.95
N TYR A 25 -5.01 -5.35 -20.09
CA TYR A 25 -5.30 -3.99 -20.48
C TYR A 25 -3.99 -3.20 -20.58
N HIS A 26 -3.85 -2.44 -21.63
CA HIS A 26 -2.73 -1.56 -21.88
C HIS A 26 -3.27 -0.17 -22.24
N SER A 27 -2.97 0.81 -21.39
CA SER A 27 -3.39 2.20 -21.57
C SER A 27 -2.80 2.79 -22.86
N LYS A 28 -3.62 3.56 -23.58
CA LYS A 28 -3.19 4.37 -24.73
C LYS A 28 -2.81 5.79 -24.32
N VAL A 29 -3.09 6.16 -23.08
CA VAL A 29 -2.87 7.51 -22.55
C VAL A 29 -1.58 7.57 -21.75
N TRP A 30 -1.37 6.60 -20.87
CA TRP A 30 -0.18 6.55 -20.02
C TRP A 30 0.33 5.12 -19.84
N ASP A 31 1.54 4.90 -20.32
CA ASP A 31 2.26 3.65 -20.17
C ASP A 31 3.60 3.94 -19.47
N PRO A 32 3.82 3.41 -18.25
CA PRO A 32 5.08 3.61 -17.53
C PRO A 32 6.22 2.76 -18.09
N ASP A 33 5.96 1.63 -18.72
CA ASP A 33 6.97 0.74 -19.27
C ASP A 33 7.45 1.23 -20.65
N LEU A 34 8.72 1.51 -20.80
CA LEU A 34 9.28 2.03 -22.04
C LEU A 34 9.67 0.94 -23.04
N GLY A 35 9.43 -0.35 -22.72
CA GLY A 35 9.70 -1.50 -23.61
C GLY A 35 11.17 -1.83 -23.83
N ASN A 36 12.10 -1.08 -23.20
CA ASN A 36 13.55 -1.22 -23.41
C ASN A 36 14.31 -1.51 -22.09
N GLY A 37 13.63 -2.07 -21.10
CA GLY A 37 14.18 -2.32 -19.76
C GLY A 37 14.18 -1.09 -18.85
N MET A 38 13.58 0.00 -19.29
CA MET A 38 13.43 1.24 -18.53
C MET A 38 11.96 1.50 -18.21
N TYR A 39 11.70 2.27 -17.17
CA TYR A 39 10.38 2.82 -16.87
C TYR A 39 10.45 4.35 -16.70
N LYS A 40 9.28 4.97 -16.73
CA LYS A 40 9.07 6.40 -16.39
C LYS A 40 8.05 6.53 -15.27
N ASN A 41 8.27 7.50 -14.39
CA ASN A 41 7.32 7.88 -13.35
C ASN A 41 6.25 8.87 -13.88
N PRO A 42 5.02 8.80 -13.33
CA PRO A 42 4.54 7.85 -12.33
C PRO A 42 4.30 6.45 -12.91
N VAL A 43 4.43 5.40 -12.08
CA VAL A 43 4.09 4.03 -12.48
C VAL A 43 2.58 3.77 -12.45
N LEU A 44 1.83 4.56 -11.65
CA LEU A 44 0.38 4.61 -11.67
C LEU A 44 -0.05 6.07 -11.83
N PHE A 45 -0.68 6.40 -12.97
CA PHE A 45 -1.11 7.77 -13.28
C PHE A 45 -2.61 7.94 -13.06
N ALA A 46 -3.04 7.67 -11.84
CA ALA A 46 -4.38 7.87 -11.32
C ALA A 46 -4.30 8.12 -9.81
N ASP A 47 -5.42 8.43 -9.17
CA ASP A 47 -5.47 8.66 -7.72
C ASP A 47 -5.36 7.35 -6.94
N TYR A 48 -4.15 7.01 -6.52
CA TYR A 48 -3.84 5.95 -5.56
C TYR A 48 -3.14 6.57 -4.35
N SER A 49 -3.92 7.32 -3.59
CA SER A 49 -3.47 8.09 -2.43
C SER A 49 -2.86 7.19 -1.36
N ASP A 50 -1.76 7.66 -0.75
CA ASP A 50 -1.14 7.00 0.41
C ASP A 50 -0.82 5.50 0.19
N PRO A 51 -0.11 5.15 -0.89
CA PRO A 51 0.08 3.75 -1.27
C PRO A 51 0.92 3.00 -0.25
N ASP A 52 0.52 1.75 0.01
CA ASP A 52 1.38 0.77 0.68
C ASP A 52 1.48 -0.50 -0.16
N ALA A 53 2.65 -1.12 -0.17
CA ALA A 53 2.89 -2.30 -0.99
C ALA A 53 3.75 -3.33 -0.26
N ILE A 54 3.54 -4.60 -0.64
CA ILE A 54 4.32 -5.74 -0.14
C ILE A 54 4.75 -6.66 -1.27
N ALA A 55 5.82 -7.42 -1.02
CA ALA A 55 6.21 -8.57 -1.81
C ALA A 55 5.76 -9.86 -1.12
N VAL A 56 5.15 -10.78 -1.86
CA VAL A 56 4.80 -12.13 -1.40
C VAL A 56 5.26 -13.14 -2.46
N GLY A 57 6.39 -13.77 -2.23
CA GLY A 57 7.07 -14.56 -3.27
C GLY A 57 7.51 -13.69 -4.43
N ASP A 58 7.09 -14.02 -5.65
CA ASP A 58 7.39 -13.27 -6.88
C ASP A 58 6.29 -12.25 -7.25
N ASP A 59 5.35 -12.00 -6.35
CA ASP A 59 4.20 -11.13 -6.56
C ASP A 59 4.30 -9.88 -5.69
N TYR A 60 3.84 -8.75 -6.24
CA TYR A 60 3.75 -7.49 -5.52
C TYR A 60 2.29 -7.06 -5.44
N TYR A 61 1.86 -6.63 -4.26
CA TYR A 61 0.50 -6.17 -4.02
C TYR A 61 0.54 -4.76 -3.43
N LEU A 62 -0.37 -3.91 -3.92
CA LEU A 62 -0.49 -2.53 -3.48
C LEU A 62 -1.94 -2.25 -3.10
N THR A 63 -2.14 -1.43 -2.07
CA THR A 63 -3.42 -0.84 -1.70
C THR A 63 -3.25 0.65 -1.47
N ALA A 64 -4.36 1.40 -1.48
CA ALA A 64 -4.36 2.85 -1.35
C ALA A 64 -5.58 3.34 -0.55
N SER A 65 -5.54 4.59 -0.11
CA SER A 65 -6.69 5.28 0.50
C SER A 65 -7.86 5.33 -0.47
N SER A 66 -9.04 5.01 0.00
CA SER A 66 -10.27 5.09 -0.80
C SER A 66 -11.28 6.08 -0.20
N PHE A 67 -10.96 6.70 0.93
CA PHE A 67 -11.83 7.65 1.62
C PHE A 67 -13.25 7.08 1.79
N ASN A 68 -14.28 7.75 1.25
CA ASN A 68 -15.65 7.26 1.29
C ASN A 68 -16.05 6.42 0.05
N CYS A 69 -15.12 6.17 -0.88
CA CYS A 69 -15.43 5.42 -2.10
C CYS A 69 -15.64 3.93 -1.83
N ILE A 70 -16.55 3.33 -2.61
CA ILE A 70 -16.91 1.91 -2.55
C ILE A 70 -17.03 1.36 -3.98
N PRO A 71 -16.49 0.15 -4.27
CA PRO A 71 -15.66 -0.66 -3.35
C PRO A 71 -14.39 0.09 -2.97
N GLY A 72 -13.92 -0.10 -1.75
CA GLY A 72 -12.76 0.59 -1.21
C GLY A 72 -11.58 -0.35 -0.96
N LEU A 73 -10.40 0.21 -0.63
CA LEU A 73 -9.17 -0.53 -0.45
C LEU A 73 -8.84 -1.36 -1.69
N SER A 74 -8.59 -0.69 -2.81
CA SER A 74 -8.19 -1.33 -4.06
C SER A 74 -6.98 -2.24 -3.85
N ILE A 75 -7.00 -3.41 -4.47
CA ILE A 75 -5.88 -4.34 -4.50
C ILE A 75 -5.33 -4.36 -5.91
N LEU A 76 -4.13 -3.83 -6.05
CA LEU A 76 -3.38 -3.91 -7.28
C LEU A 76 -2.32 -5.01 -7.18
N HIS A 77 -2.05 -5.64 -8.30
CA HIS A 77 -1.06 -6.70 -8.44
C HIS A 77 -0.03 -6.33 -9.50
N SER A 78 1.22 -6.68 -9.27
CA SER A 78 2.32 -6.54 -10.23
C SER A 78 3.31 -7.69 -10.09
N LYS A 79 4.02 -7.98 -11.16
CA LYS A 79 5.16 -8.90 -11.17
C LYS A 79 6.51 -8.19 -11.24
N ASP A 80 6.52 -6.86 -11.41
CA ASP A 80 7.77 -6.12 -11.65
C ASP A 80 7.77 -4.70 -11.07
N LEU A 81 6.75 -4.32 -10.27
CA LEU A 81 6.55 -2.98 -9.68
C LEU A 81 6.29 -1.85 -10.68
N VAL A 82 6.26 -2.15 -11.98
CA VAL A 82 6.02 -1.15 -13.04
C VAL A 82 4.69 -1.38 -13.74
N ASN A 83 4.39 -2.65 -14.05
CA ASN A 83 3.18 -3.08 -14.72
C ASN A 83 2.17 -3.55 -13.67
N TRP A 84 1.03 -2.87 -13.56
CA TRP A 84 0.03 -3.08 -12.51
C TRP A 84 -1.35 -3.37 -13.08
N GLU A 85 -2.10 -4.25 -12.43
CA GLU A 85 -3.52 -4.50 -12.68
C GLU A 85 -4.34 -4.38 -11.40
N ILE A 86 -5.61 -3.99 -11.49
CA ILE A 86 -6.53 -4.07 -10.36
C ILE A 86 -7.10 -5.48 -10.31
N ILE A 87 -6.92 -6.19 -9.21
CA ILE A 87 -7.41 -7.57 -9.04
C ILE A 87 -8.60 -7.69 -8.11
N GLY A 88 -8.99 -6.62 -7.43
CA GLY A 88 -10.13 -6.61 -6.51
C GLY A 88 -10.09 -5.46 -5.53
N TYR A 89 -10.95 -5.58 -4.52
CA TYR A 89 -11.11 -4.62 -3.44
C TYR A 89 -11.30 -5.35 -2.12
N ALA A 90 -10.78 -4.77 -1.05
CA ALA A 90 -10.87 -5.36 0.27
C ALA A 90 -12.06 -4.85 1.10
N LEU A 91 -12.75 -3.81 0.65
CA LEU A 91 -13.87 -3.23 1.37
C LEU A 91 -15.07 -3.01 0.43
N ASN A 92 -16.13 -3.79 0.63
CA ASN A 92 -17.34 -3.70 -0.20
C ASN A 92 -18.36 -2.70 0.33
N ARG A 93 -18.26 -2.33 1.62
CA ARG A 93 -19.20 -1.41 2.27
C ARG A 93 -18.54 -0.75 3.48
N GLN A 94 -18.76 0.52 3.66
CA GLN A 94 -18.32 1.25 4.86
C GLN A 94 -19.41 1.33 5.91
N GLN A 95 -19.01 1.35 7.18
CA GLN A 95 -19.90 1.45 8.34
C GLN A 95 -19.62 2.74 9.13
N PRO A 96 -20.64 3.35 9.77
CA PRO A 96 -22.04 2.94 9.77
C PRO A 96 -22.79 3.40 8.49
N ASP A 97 -23.77 2.63 8.08
CA ASP A 97 -24.64 2.93 6.93
C ASP A 97 -25.29 4.31 7.03
N SER A 98 -25.71 4.72 8.22
CA SER A 98 -26.31 6.02 8.47
C SER A 98 -25.41 7.20 8.05
N LEU A 99 -24.09 6.99 8.01
CA LEU A 99 -23.11 7.96 7.56
C LEU A 99 -22.76 7.76 6.08
N PHE A 100 -22.36 6.54 5.71
CA PHE A 100 -21.74 6.25 4.41
C PHE A 100 -22.72 5.90 3.28
N ASN A 101 -24.04 5.83 3.53
CA ASN A 101 -25.05 5.81 2.46
C ASN A 101 -25.22 7.17 1.76
N LYS A 102 -24.41 8.16 2.10
CA LYS A 102 -24.33 9.49 1.48
C LYS A 102 -22.86 9.85 1.26
N PRO A 103 -22.54 10.67 0.25
CA PRO A 103 -21.17 11.14 0.05
C PRO A 103 -20.60 11.82 1.31
N GLN A 104 -19.44 11.37 1.74
CA GLN A 104 -18.74 11.89 2.91
C GLN A 104 -17.40 12.52 2.56
N HIS A 105 -17.07 12.56 1.26
CA HIS A 105 -15.84 13.13 0.70
C HIS A 105 -14.59 12.52 1.35
N GLY A 106 -13.79 13.28 2.05
CA GLY A 106 -12.55 12.85 2.67
C GLY A 106 -12.67 12.05 3.98
N LYS A 107 -13.84 11.48 4.34
CA LYS A 107 -13.98 10.59 5.50
C LYS A 107 -13.78 9.12 5.10
N GLY A 108 -13.67 8.25 6.08
CA GLY A 108 -13.57 6.79 5.92
C GLY A 108 -12.14 6.28 5.89
N VAL A 109 -11.71 5.67 4.80
CA VAL A 109 -10.44 4.95 4.70
C VAL A 109 -9.26 5.89 4.42
N TRP A 110 -8.36 6.05 5.40
CA TRP A 110 -7.13 6.82 5.27
C TRP A 110 -5.90 5.92 5.40
N ALA A 111 -4.90 6.16 4.53
CA ALA A 111 -3.55 5.61 4.53
C ALA A 111 -3.43 4.17 5.04
N PRO A 112 -3.86 3.19 4.25
CA PRO A 112 -3.81 1.80 4.63
C PRO A 112 -2.38 1.26 4.68
N ALA A 113 -2.19 0.16 5.41
CA ALA A 113 -1.01 -0.67 5.37
C ALA A 113 -1.42 -2.12 5.08
N ILE A 114 -0.87 -2.70 4.01
CA ILE A 114 -1.05 -4.11 3.68
C ILE A 114 0.11 -4.93 4.23
N ARG A 115 -0.18 -6.08 4.84
CA ARG A 115 0.82 -7.02 5.36
C ARG A 115 0.42 -8.45 5.02
N TYR A 116 1.41 -9.34 4.95
CA TYR A 116 1.19 -10.78 4.83
C TYR A 116 1.81 -11.47 6.03
N HIS A 117 0.98 -12.15 6.81
CA HIS A 117 1.41 -12.84 8.01
C HIS A 117 0.62 -14.14 8.21
N ASN A 118 1.32 -15.23 8.53
CA ASN A 118 0.72 -16.56 8.81
C ASN A 118 -0.25 -17.05 7.72
N GLY A 119 0.03 -16.79 6.43
CA GLY A 119 -0.80 -17.24 5.32
C GLY A 119 -2.02 -16.37 5.05
N GLU A 120 -2.12 -15.21 5.68
CA GLU A 120 -3.20 -14.25 5.47
C GLU A 120 -2.65 -12.88 5.05
N TYR A 121 -3.37 -12.22 4.15
CA TYR A 121 -3.23 -10.81 3.86
C TYR A 121 -4.06 -10.03 4.87
N LEU A 122 -3.49 -8.98 5.43
CA LEU A 122 -4.12 -8.10 6.39
C LEU A 122 -3.96 -6.66 5.92
N ILE A 123 -5.03 -5.89 5.95
CA ILE A 123 -4.97 -4.45 5.68
C ILE A 123 -5.47 -3.72 6.92
N TYR A 124 -4.65 -2.80 7.42
CA TYR A 124 -4.99 -1.89 8.49
C TYR A 124 -5.12 -0.48 7.93
N TRP A 125 -6.08 0.27 8.41
CA TRP A 125 -6.23 1.68 8.03
C TRP A 125 -6.72 2.53 9.20
N GLY A 126 -6.52 3.83 9.11
CA GLY A 126 -7.14 4.79 10.01
C GLY A 126 -8.48 5.26 9.46
N ASP A 127 -9.55 5.11 10.23
CA ASP A 127 -10.73 5.94 10.09
C ASP A 127 -10.60 7.05 11.15
N PRO A 128 -10.38 8.32 10.76
CA PRO A 128 -10.05 9.37 11.71
C PRO A 128 -11.17 9.69 12.71
N ASP A 129 -12.38 9.25 12.42
CA ASP A 129 -13.56 9.46 13.29
C ASP A 129 -13.88 8.23 14.16
N GLN A 130 -13.40 7.02 13.79
CA GLN A 130 -13.69 5.75 14.50
C GLN A 130 -12.45 5.13 15.16
N GLY A 131 -11.31 5.13 14.49
CA GLY A 131 -10.06 4.54 14.98
C GLY A 131 -9.34 3.67 13.95
N ILE A 132 -8.50 2.76 14.42
CA ILE A 132 -7.76 1.83 13.57
C ILE A 132 -8.61 0.60 13.30
N MET A 133 -8.84 0.38 12.01
CA MET A 133 -9.64 -0.73 11.48
C MET A 133 -8.75 -1.74 10.77
N ARG A 134 -9.21 -2.97 10.59
CA ARG A 134 -8.57 -3.99 9.75
C ARG A 134 -9.57 -4.88 9.03
N VAL A 135 -9.09 -5.46 7.91
CA VAL A 135 -9.69 -6.61 7.23
C VAL A 135 -8.61 -7.63 6.94
N ARG A 136 -9.02 -8.89 6.68
CA ARG A 136 -8.10 -9.99 6.36
C ARG A 136 -8.66 -10.93 5.31
N ALA A 137 -7.77 -11.58 4.55
CA ALA A 137 -8.12 -12.59 3.55
C ALA A 137 -6.97 -13.59 3.36
N ARG A 138 -7.29 -14.80 2.92
CA ARG A 138 -6.27 -15.80 2.54
C ARG A 138 -5.75 -15.63 1.11
N GLN A 139 -6.54 -14.99 0.27
CA GLN A 139 -6.19 -14.67 -1.11
C GLN A 139 -6.28 -13.14 -1.32
N PRO A 140 -5.40 -12.53 -2.10
CA PRO A 140 -5.40 -11.08 -2.26
C PRO A 140 -6.68 -10.56 -2.95
N GLN A 141 -7.33 -11.40 -3.78
CA GLN A 141 -8.64 -11.08 -4.38
C GLN A 141 -9.81 -11.25 -3.41
N GLY A 142 -9.58 -11.80 -2.22
CA GLY A 142 -10.60 -12.12 -1.24
C GLY A 142 -11.11 -13.56 -1.32
N PRO A 143 -12.25 -13.87 -0.68
CA PRO A 143 -13.08 -12.90 0.03
C PRO A 143 -12.38 -12.32 1.26
N TRP A 144 -12.56 -11.03 1.46
CA TRP A 144 -12.08 -10.31 2.64
C TRP A 144 -13.11 -10.38 3.76
N SER A 145 -12.63 -10.34 5.01
CA SER A 145 -13.49 -10.30 6.19
C SER A 145 -14.27 -8.98 6.27
N GLU A 146 -15.31 -8.95 7.09
CA GLU A 146 -15.89 -7.68 7.55
C GLU A 146 -14.84 -6.87 8.31
N PRO A 147 -14.94 -5.51 8.31
CA PRO A 147 -14.05 -4.64 9.07
C PRO A 147 -14.12 -4.89 10.57
N GLU A 148 -12.96 -4.98 11.22
CA GLU A 148 -12.80 -5.10 12.66
C GLU A 148 -12.13 -3.83 13.21
N CYS A 149 -12.65 -3.27 14.30
CA CYS A 149 -12.00 -2.15 15.00
C CYS A 149 -10.91 -2.70 15.93
N VAL A 150 -9.65 -2.41 15.62
CA VAL A 150 -8.47 -2.85 16.38
C VAL A 150 -8.19 -1.92 17.57
N ILE A 151 -8.26 -0.60 17.34
CA ILE A 151 -8.06 0.42 18.37
C ILE A 151 -9.10 1.52 18.14
N PRO A 152 -10.12 1.61 19.00
CA PRO A 152 -11.11 2.68 18.91
C PRO A 152 -10.50 4.03 19.36
N GLY A 153 -10.84 5.10 18.67
CA GLY A 153 -10.43 6.45 19.05
C GLY A 153 -10.42 7.43 17.88
N LYS A 154 -10.70 8.69 18.18
CA LYS A 154 -10.65 9.75 17.18
C LYS A 154 -9.22 10.23 16.95
N GLY A 155 -8.91 10.51 15.69
CA GLY A 155 -7.62 11.06 15.31
C GLY A 155 -6.53 10.03 15.07
N LEU A 156 -6.77 8.75 15.29
CA LEU A 156 -5.85 7.66 14.96
C LEU A 156 -5.85 7.44 13.44
N ILE A 157 -4.69 7.63 12.81
CA ILE A 157 -4.52 7.51 11.35
C ILE A 157 -3.23 6.77 11.01
N ASP A 158 -3.09 6.35 9.75
CA ASP A 158 -1.83 5.92 9.14
C ASP A 158 -1.19 4.73 9.88
N SER A 159 -1.98 3.75 10.22
CA SER A 159 -1.54 2.62 11.04
C SER A 159 -0.74 1.59 10.25
N CYS A 160 0.35 1.10 10.82
CA CYS A 160 1.18 0.06 10.21
C CYS A 160 1.64 -0.97 11.24
N PRO A 161 1.17 -2.24 11.15
CA PRO A 161 1.61 -3.31 12.02
C PRO A 161 2.92 -3.93 11.56
N LEU A 162 3.63 -4.54 12.53
CA LEU A 162 4.80 -5.39 12.35
C LEU A 162 4.72 -6.57 13.30
N TRP A 163 4.78 -7.78 12.79
CA TRP A 163 5.04 -8.99 13.58
C TRP A 163 6.55 -9.21 13.68
N ASP A 164 7.03 -9.29 14.91
CA ASP A 164 8.43 -9.48 15.21
C ASP A 164 8.80 -10.97 15.29
N ASP A 165 10.10 -11.27 15.25
CA ASP A 165 10.64 -12.63 15.28
C ASP A 165 10.34 -13.36 16.60
N ASP A 166 10.05 -12.63 17.67
CA ASP A 166 9.65 -13.18 18.97
C ASP A 166 8.14 -13.47 19.09
N GLY A 167 7.37 -13.28 18.00
CA GLY A 167 5.93 -13.49 17.92
C GLY A 167 5.09 -12.35 18.46
N ARG A 168 5.67 -11.24 18.87
CA ARG A 168 4.94 -10.04 19.26
C ARG A 168 4.52 -9.25 18.04
N CYS A 169 3.41 -8.51 18.20
CA CYS A 169 2.93 -7.60 17.17
C CYS A 169 2.98 -6.16 17.69
N TYR A 170 3.60 -5.29 16.92
CA TYR A 170 3.66 -3.85 17.21
C TYR A 170 2.93 -3.09 16.12
N LEU A 171 2.34 -1.94 16.46
CA LEU A 171 1.67 -1.07 15.52
C LEU A 171 2.09 0.37 15.77
N VAL A 172 2.60 1.03 14.72
CA VAL A 172 2.85 2.47 14.73
C VAL A 172 1.70 3.20 14.05
N ASN A 173 1.37 4.40 14.54
CA ASN A 173 0.37 5.25 13.91
C ASN A 173 0.70 6.74 14.04
N GLY A 174 0.11 7.55 13.14
CA GLY A 174 0.07 9.00 13.20
C GLY A 174 -1.21 9.54 13.82
N TRP A 175 -1.34 10.87 13.88
CA TRP A 175 -2.48 11.56 14.47
C TRP A 175 -3.01 12.68 13.58
N ALA A 176 -4.31 12.68 13.33
CA ALA A 176 -4.98 13.73 12.56
C ALA A 176 -5.29 14.94 13.46
N GLY A 177 -4.57 16.04 13.25
CA GLY A 177 -4.77 17.26 14.02
C GLY A 177 -6.19 17.81 14.01
N SER A 178 -6.92 17.57 12.91
CA SER A 178 -8.33 17.96 12.77
C SER A 178 -9.30 17.18 13.68
N ARG A 179 -8.86 16.09 14.31
CA ARG A 179 -9.68 15.26 15.21
C ARG A 179 -9.10 15.18 16.63
N SER A 180 -7.78 15.06 16.76
CA SER A 180 -7.07 14.93 18.04
C SER A 180 -6.65 16.28 18.64
N GLY A 181 -6.58 17.36 17.82
CA GLY A 181 -6.07 18.66 18.23
C GLY A 181 -4.54 18.78 18.13
N PHE A 182 -3.83 17.73 17.75
CA PHE A 182 -2.38 17.69 17.51
C PHE A 182 -2.03 16.78 16.33
N ASN A 183 -0.86 16.96 15.75
CA ASN A 183 -0.29 16.14 14.69
C ASN A 183 1.24 16.06 14.87
N SER A 184 1.95 15.54 13.87
CA SER A 184 3.41 15.41 13.83
C SER A 184 3.99 14.48 14.90
N VAL A 185 3.17 13.66 15.53
CA VAL A 185 3.53 12.72 16.58
C VAL A 185 3.25 11.30 16.11
N LEU A 186 4.22 10.40 16.31
CA LEU A 186 4.04 8.97 16.08
C LEU A 186 3.94 8.24 17.41
N THR A 187 2.96 7.34 17.50
CA THR A 187 2.78 6.48 18.68
C THR A 187 2.92 5.01 18.30
N MET A 188 3.45 4.22 19.23
CA MET A 188 3.63 2.78 19.11
C MET A 188 2.78 2.06 20.14
N TRP A 189 2.12 0.99 19.70
CA TRP A 189 1.31 0.08 20.51
C TRP A 189 1.92 -1.33 20.44
N GLU A 190 1.70 -2.13 21.46
CA GLU A 190 1.80 -3.58 21.38
C GLU A 190 0.39 -4.13 21.19
N LEU A 191 0.23 -4.97 20.15
CA LEU A 191 -1.02 -5.66 19.85
C LEU A 191 -0.96 -7.10 20.35
N SER A 192 -2.14 -7.74 20.44
CA SER A 192 -2.23 -9.20 20.56
C SER A 192 -1.46 -9.88 19.43
N ALA A 193 -1.00 -11.09 19.65
CA ALA A 193 -0.17 -11.82 18.67
C ALA A 193 -0.85 -11.98 17.30
N ASP A 194 -2.19 -12.05 17.27
CA ASP A 194 -2.97 -12.07 16.02
C ASP A 194 -3.24 -10.67 15.44
N GLY A 195 -2.75 -9.60 16.08
CA GLY A 195 -2.92 -8.21 15.67
C GLY A 195 -4.34 -7.67 15.81
N SER A 196 -5.25 -8.34 16.55
CA SER A 196 -6.68 -7.99 16.58
C SER A 196 -7.03 -6.83 17.51
N HIS A 197 -6.23 -6.57 18.52
CA HIS A 197 -6.48 -5.51 19.49
C HIS A 197 -5.21 -5.07 20.20
N ALA A 198 -5.21 -3.84 20.72
CA ALA A 198 -4.11 -3.33 21.55
C ALA A 198 -4.10 -3.99 22.94
N ILE A 199 -2.91 -4.43 23.37
CA ILE A 199 -2.67 -4.98 24.73
C ILE A 199 -1.82 -4.04 25.61
N SER A 200 -1.37 -2.91 25.05
CA SER A 200 -0.65 -1.87 25.79
C SER A 200 -1.30 -0.50 25.59
N ALA A 201 -0.96 0.44 26.47
CA ALA A 201 -1.18 1.86 26.19
C ALA A 201 -0.19 2.35 25.09
N PRO A 202 -0.54 3.40 24.33
CA PRO A 202 0.36 4.00 23.35
C PRO A 202 1.57 4.65 24.03
N ARG A 203 2.71 4.61 23.33
CA ARG A 203 3.89 5.39 23.70
C ARG A 203 4.30 6.28 22.54
N ILE A 204 4.57 7.54 22.80
CA ILE A 204 5.18 8.42 21.80
C ILE A 204 6.58 7.87 21.50
N VAL A 205 6.84 7.57 20.24
CA VAL A 205 8.14 7.09 19.74
C VAL A 205 8.87 8.14 18.92
N TYR A 206 8.14 9.11 18.39
CA TYR A 206 8.70 10.26 17.70
C TYR A 206 7.78 11.47 17.82
N ASP A 207 8.39 12.63 18.03
CA ASP A 207 7.73 13.94 17.99
C ASP A 207 8.48 14.78 16.94
N GLY A 208 7.84 14.97 15.79
CA GLY A 208 8.37 15.77 14.69
C GLY A 208 8.42 17.27 15.02
N GLY A 209 7.57 17.72 15.91
CA GLY A 209 7.54 19.06 16.44
C GLY A 209 7.76 20.15 15.40
N GLN A 210 8.77 20.96 15.60
CA GLN A 210 9.11 22.05 14.69
C GLN A 210 10.00 21.65 13.51
N LEU A 211 10.84 20.62 13.67
CA LEU A 211 11.83 20.23 12.65
C LEU A 211 11.21 19.40 11.52
N ASN A 212 10.29 18.53 11.87
CA ASN A 212 9.65 17.61 10.93
C ASN A 212 8.12 17.71 11.09
N HIS A 213 7.60 18.93 10.93
CA HIS A 213 6.15 19.15 11.04
C HIS A 213 5.38 18.28 10.03
N THR A 214 4.15 17.96 10.36
CA THR A 214 3.31 17.05 9.56
C THR A 214 3.99 15.68 9.35
N THR A 215 4.69 15.17 10.39
CA THR A 215 5.15 13.78 10.41
C THR A 215 3.93 12.88 10.55
N GLU A 216 3.70 12.05 9.53
CA GLU A 216 2.55 11.13 9.43
C GLU A 216 2.91 9.93 8.56
N GLY A 217 1.97 9.07 8.17
CA GLY A 217 2.18 7.99 7.22
C GLY A 217 3.26 6.97 7.58
N PRO A 218 3.48 6.59 8.86
CA PRO A 218 4.58 5.73 9.22
C PRO A 218 4.39 4.31 8.68
N LYS A 219 5.45 3.73 8.11
CA LYS A 219 5.55 2.32 7.76
C LYS A 219 6.66 1.67 8.58
N LEU A 220 6.30 0.61 9.31
CA LEU A 220 7.18 -0.08 10.25
C LEU A 220 7.79 -1.33 9.63
N TYR A 221 9.11 -1.44 9.73
CA TYR A 221 9.89 -2.56 9.20
C TYR A 221 10.93 -3.03 10.22
N LYS A 222 11.45 -4.25 10.02
CA LYS A 222 12.64 -4.77 10.71
C LYS A 222 13.68 -5.19 9.69
N HIS A 223 14.89 -4.65 9.82
CA HIS A 223 15.99 -4.94 8.90
C HIS A 223 17.33 -4.80 9.62
N ASP A 224 18.23 -5.76 9.45
CA ASP A 224 19.56 -5.81 10.05
C ASP A 224 19.57 -5.57 11.57
N GLY A 225 18.58 -6.11 12.27
CA GLY A 225 18.42 -5.99 13.71
C GLY A 225 18.05 -4.58 14.19
N TRP A 226 17.53 -3.75 13.29
CA TRP A 226 16.93 -2.47 13.58
C TRP A 226 15.44 -2.47 13.28
N TYR A 227 14.67 -1.75 14.10
CA TYR A 227 13.33 -1.31 13.77
C TYR A 227 13.43 -0.01 12.98
N TRP A 228 12.77 0.03 11.84
CA TRP A 228 12.74 1.17 10.94
C TRP A 228 11.33 1.72 10.82
N ILE A 229 11.22 3.03 10.93
CA ILE A 229 10.01 3.75 10.56
C ILE A 229 10.36 4.62 9.35
N LEU A 230 9.72 4.35 8.22
CA LEU A 230 9.77 5.22 7.05
C LEU A 230 8.50 6.05 7.03
N CYS A 231 8.62 7.37 7.03
CA CYS A 231 7.46 8.26 7.05
C CYS A 231 7.77 9.60 6.39
N PRO A 232 6.76 10.26 5.78
CA PRO A 232 6.92 11.62 5.30
C PRO A 232 6.84 12.65 6.43
N ALA A 233 7.33 13.84 6.13
CA ALA A 233 7.10 15.06 6.88
C ALA A 233 6.96 16.24 5.90
N GLY A 234 6.54 17.43 6.37
CA GLY A 234 6.45 18.64 5.57
C GLY A 234 5.17 18.81 4.76
N GLY A 235 4.28 17.80 4.76
CA GLY A 235 3.01 17.81 4.02
C GLY A 235 3.14 17.40 2.56
N VAL A 236 1.99 17.23 1.89
CA VAL A 236 1.90 16.57 0.57
C VAL A 236 2.51 17.37 -0.58
N GLU A 237 2.59 18.70 -0.46
CA GLU A 237 3.06 19.58 -1.55
C GLU A 237 4.57 19.78 -1.53
N HIS A 238 5.16 19.91 -0.33
CA HIS A 238 6.58 20.27 -0.15
C HIS A 238 7.31 19.35 0.80
N GLY A 239 6.76 18.15 1.07
CA GLY A 239 7.30 17.24 2.04
C GLY A 239 8.59 16.53 1.61
N TRP A 240 9.14 15.79 2.55
CA TRP A 240 10.32 14.95 2.40
C TRP A 240 10.11 13.61 3.09
N GLN A 241 10.90 12.62 2.71
CA GLN A 241 10.86 11.29 3.30
C GLN A 241 11.90 11.18 4.42
N LEU A 242 11.44 10.80 5.61
CA LEU A 242 12.29 10.43 6.74
C LEU A 242 12.48 8.91 6.78
N ALA A 243 13.65 8.49 7.23
CA ALA A 243 13.90 7.18 7.80
C ALA A 243 14.31 7.34 9.26
N MET A 244 13.73 6.53 10.12
CA MET A 244 14.06 6.49 11.55
C MET A 244 14.43 5.10 11.94
N ARG A 245 15.41 4.93 12.84
CA ARG A 245 15.81 3.61 13.31
C ARG A 245 15.98 3.55 14.82
N SER A 246 15.72 2.38 15.38
CA SER A 246 15.94 2.06 16.79
C SER A 246 16.30 0.58 16.98
N ARG A 247 16.96 0.25 18.09
CA ARG A 247 17.21 -1.15 18.49
C ARG A 247 16.01 -1.78 19.20
N THR A 248 15.02 -0.99 19.57
CA THR A 248 13.80 -1.47 20.23
C THR A 248 12.56 -0.85 19.55
N PRO A 249 11.42 -1.54 19.54
CA PRO A 249 10.21 -1.03 18.86
C PRO A 249 9.70 0.29 19.48
N PHE A 250 9.99 0.52 20.76
CA PHE A 250 9.56 1.73 21.47
C PHE A 250 10.59 2.86 21.49
N GLY A 251 11.67 2.74 20.71
CA GLY A 251 12.69 3.77 20.62
C GLY A 251 13.75 3.75 21.72
N PRO A 252 14.58 4.81 21.85
CA PRO A 252 14.48 6.04 21.05
C PRO A 252 14.86 5.83 19.59
N TYR A 253 14.23 6.60 18.68
CA TYR A 253 14.51 6.58 17.25
C TYR A 253 15.44 7.73 16.85
N GLU A 254 16.49 7.39 16.09
CA GLU A 254 17.33 8.35 15.35
C GLU A 254 16.68 8.58 13.98
N ALA A 255 16.51 9.84 13.56
CA ALA A 255 15.85 10.21 12.30
C ALA A 255 16.80 10.89 11.33
N ARG A 256 16.63 10.62 10.01
CA ARG A 256 17.28 11.31 8.90
C ARG A 256 16.32 11.53 7.75
N THR A 257 16.49 12.64 7.03
CA THR A 257 15.89 12.81 5.70
C THR A 257 16.66 11.96 4.70
N VAL A 258 15.95 11.16 3.91
CA VAL A 258 16.53 10.16 2.98
C VAL A 258 16.08 10.37 1.53
N MET A 259 15.08 11.23 1.33
CA MET A 259 14.64 11.71 0.02
C MET A 259 13.90 13.05 0.16
N HIS A 260 14.15 13.97 -0.72
CA HIS A 260 13.40 15.21 -0.89
C HIS A 260 13.21 15.52 -2.38
N GLN A 261 12.36 16.49 -2.72
CA GLN A 261 12.10 16.86 -4.12
C GLN A 261 13.38 17.25 -4.87
N GLY A 262 14.28 17.98 -4.22
CA GLY A 262 15.51 18.47 -4.82
C GLY A 262 15.25 19.33 -6.07
N HIS A 263 15.98 19.05 -7.13
CA HIS A 263 15.90 19.74 -8.42
C HIS A 263 14.89 19.14 -9.38
N THR A 264 14.02 18.23 -8.91
CA THR A 264 13.04 17.53 -9.74
C THR A 264 11.69 18.25 -9.72
N ASP A 265 10.80 17.86 -10.63
CA ASP A 265 9.41 18.30 -10.64
C ASP A 265 8.46 17.29 -9.99
N ILE A 266 8.99 16.23 -9.38
CA ILE A 266 8.25 15.30 -8.55
C ILE A 266 8.22 15.92 -7.15
N ASN A 267 7.13 16.66 -6.86
CA ASN A 267 6.96 17.41 -5.63
C ASN A 267 6.82 16.48 -4.43
N GLY A 268 7.13 16.97 -3.28
CA GLY A 268 7.06 16.41 -1.96
C GLY A 268 6.80 14.91 -1.89
N PRO A 269 7.83 14.05 -1.94
CA PRO A 269 7.59 12.61 -1.80
C PRO A 269 6.85 12.37 -0.49
N HIS A 270 5.69 11.73 -0.56
CA HIS A 270 4.80 11.61 0.57
C HIS A 270 4.20 10.22 0.61
N GLN A 271 4.08 9.67 1.79
CA GLN A 271 3.59 8.34 2.11
C GLN A 271 3.96 7.27 1.09
N GLY A 272 4.58 6.20 1.55
CA GLY A 272 5.05 5.19 0.63
C GLY A 272 5.49 3.91 1.33
N ALA A 273 5.94 2.96 0.53
CA ALA A 273 6.32 1.63 0.96
C ALA A 273 7.70 1.24 0.44
N TRP A 274 8.50 0.67 1.32
CA TRP A 274 9.70 -0.06 0.94
C TRP A 274 9.32 -1.48 0.54
N VAL A 275 9.78 -1.89 -0.64
CA VAL A 275 9.60 -3.24 -1.17
C VAL A 275 10.95 -3.84 -1.49
N HIS A 276 11.22 -5.05 -0.96
CA HIS A 276 12.39 -5.83 -1.26
C HIS A 276 12.04 -6.90 -2.29
N THR A 277 12.78 -6.97 -3.40
CA THR A 277 12.53 -7.96 -4.45
C THR A 277 13.19 -9.30 -4.11
N ALA A 278 12.68 -10.39 -4.68
CA ALA A 278 13.26 -11.73 -4.49
C ALA A 278 14.72 -11.85 -4.94
N LEU A 279 15.19 -10.96 -5.82
CA LEU A 279 16.58 -10.91 -6.29
C LEU A 279 17.45 -9.90 -5.51
N GLY A 280 16.97 -9.38 -4.39
CA GLY A 280 17.78 -8.59 -3.46
C GLY A 280 17.89 -7.11 -3.81
N GLU A 281 16.97 -6.56 -4.58
CA GLU A 281 16.89 -5.12 -4.83
C GLU A 281 15.85 -4.47 -3.92
N ASP A 282 16.14 -3.26 -3.47
CA ASP A 282 15.25 -2.44 -2.67
C ASP A 282 14.64 -1.33 -3.54
N TRP A 283 13.34 -1.14 -3.39
CA TRP A 283 12.56 -0.16 -4.12
C TRP A 283 11.61 0.57 -3.18
N PHE A 284 11.28 1.82 -3.50
CA PHE A 284 10.37 2.64 -2.71
C PHE A 284 9.27 3.21 -3.59
N LEU A 285 8.02 2.91 -3.25
CA LEU A 285 6.83 3.52 -3.85
C LEU A 285 6.42 4.71 -3.00
N HIS A 286 6.01 5.81 -3.61
CA HIS A 286 5.46 6.97 -2.92
C HIS A 286 4.50 7.70 -3.83
N PHE A 287 3.60 8.50 -3.27
CA PHE A 287 2.79 9.34 -4.12
C PHE A 287 3.40 10.72 -4.36
N ASN A 288 2.89 11.37 -5.39
CA ASN A 288 3.14 12.72 -5.79
C ASN A 288 1.78 13.38 -6.11
N ASP A 289 1.46 14.50 -5.49
CA ASP A 289 0.20 15.21 -5.71
C ASP A 289 0.21 15.92 -7.09
N ARG A 290 -0.80 15.63 -7.92
CA ARG A 290 -0.97 16.17 -9.27
C ARG A 290 -2.32 16.88 -9.44
N ASN A 291 -2.78 17.56 -8.42
CA ASN A 291 -4.02 18.34 -8.43
C ASN A 291 -5.23 17.49 -8.87
N ALA A 292 -5.85 17.85 -9.98
CA ALA A 292 -7.05 17.17 -10.51
C ALA A 292 -6.81 15.71 -10.96
N TYR A 293 -5.57 15.29 -11.15
CA TYR A 293 -5.24 13.91 -11.47
C TYR A 293 -5.09 13.04 -10.23
N GLY A 294 -5.17 13.64 -9.03
CA GLY A 294 -5.02 12.96 -7.76
C GLY A 294 -3.56 12.72 -7.37
N ARG A 295 -3.36 11.79 -6.47
CA ARG A 295 -2.06 11.40 -5.91
C ARG A 295 -1.50 10.21 -6.66
N VAL A 296 -0.73 10.50 -7.70
CA VAL A 296 -0.13 9.51 -8.59
C VAL A 296 1.07 8.81 -7.92
N VAL A 297 1.31 7.54 -8.26
CA VAL A 297 2.36 6.74 -7.60
C VAL A 297 3.63 6.72 -8.42
N CYS A 298 4.74 7.06 -7.77
CA CYS A 298 6.09 6.99 -8.31
C CYS A 298 6.87 5.83 -7.69
N LEU A 299 7.75 5.20 -8.47
CA LEU A 299 8.68 4.16 -8.05
C LEU A 299 10.10 4.73 -8.04
N GLN A 300 10.82 4.52 -6.93
CA GLN A 300 12.20 4.98 -6.76
C GLN A 300 13.14 3.80 -6.49
N PRO A 301 14.37 3.82 -7.04
CA PRO A 301 15.42 2.93 -6.54
C PRO A 301 15.74 3.28 -5.09
N MET A 302 16.08 2.27 -4.30
CA MET A 302 16.53 2.45 -2.93
C MET A 302 17.80 1.64 -2.70
N ALA A 303 18.74 2.20 -1.97
CA ALA A 303 19.99 1.54 -1.62
C ALA A 303 20.39 1.85 -0.17
N TRP A 304 21.12 0.94 0.47
CA TRP A 304 21.64 1.13 1.80
C TRP A 304 23.07 1.66 1.74
N LYS A 305 23.31 2.84 2.34
CA LYS A 305 24.62 3.48 2.40
C LYS A 305 24.92 3.91 3.84
N GLY A 306 26.04 3.48 4.39
CA GLY A 306 26.42 3.85 5.75
C GLY A 306 25.41 3.41 6.83
N GLY A 307 24.61 2.34 6.57
CA GLY A 307 23.60 1.85 7.48
C GLY A 307 22.30 2.68 7.48
N TRP A 308 22.05 3.44 6.40
CA TRP A 308 20.82 4.20 6.16
C TRP A 308 20.28 3.95 4.75
N PRO A 309 18.97 3.99 4.55
CA PRO A 309 18.42 3.97 3.20
C PRO A 309 18.67 5.31 2.51
N VAL A 310 18.95 5.25 1.23
CA VAL A 310 19.00 6.40 0.30
C VAL A 310 17.99 6.09 -0.79
N ILE A 311 17.00 6.94 -0.96
CA ILE A 311 15.87 6.70 -1.88
C ILE A 311 15.98 7.67 -3.05
N GLY A 312 15.89 7.14 -4.29
CA GLY A 312 16.10 7.94 -5.50
C GLY A 312 17.56 8.06 -5.89
N ASN A 313 17.92 9.20 -6.47
CA ASN A 313 19.27 9.47 -6.96
C ASN A 313 19.98 10.49 -6.07
N ASP A 314 20.96 10.03 -5.33
CA ASP A 314 21.84 10.85 -4.48
C ASP A 314 23.04 11.35 -5.34
N LYS A 315 22.87 12.54 -5.93
CA LYS A 315 23.84 13.11 -6.88
C LYS A 315 25.05 13.77 -6.23
N ASP A 316 24.85 14.36 -5.07
CA ASP A 316 25.88 15.08 -4.33
C ASP A 316 26.54 14.26 -3.21
N GLY A 317 25.97 13.08 -2.91
CA GLY A 317 26.54 12.12 -1.97
C GLY A 317 26.27 12.45 -0.52
N ASP A 318 25.29 13.30 -0.21
CA ASP A 318 24.94 13.69 1.15
C ASP A 318 24.10 12.64 1.91
N GLY A 319 23.63 11.59 1.19
CA GLY A 319 22.80 10.50 1.72
C GLY A 319 21.30 10.76 1.64
N CYS A 320 20.90 11.85 0.96
CA CYS A 320 19.51 12.19 0.70
C CYS A 320 19.26 12.17 -0.82
N GLY A 321 18.40 11.28 -1.31
CA GLY A 321 18.16 11.17 -2.74
C GLY A 321 17.11 12.15 -3.28
N GLU A 322 17.09 12.30 -4.60
CA GLU A 322 16.06 13.01 -5.36
C GLU A 322 15.24 12.00 -6.19
N PRO A 323 13.92 12.18 -6.36
CA PRO A 323 13.12 11.29 -7.18
C PRO A 323 13.61 11.18 -8.62
N VAL A 324 13.56 9.98 -9.20
CA VAL A 324 13.90 9.75 -10.60
C VAL A 324 12.65 9.87 -11.49
N ARG A 325 12.79 10.50 -12.66
CA ARG A 325 11.75 10.49 -13.69
C ARG A 325 11.75 9.24 -14.54
N ARG A 326 12.94 8.70 -14.79
CA ARG A 326 13.17 7.48 -15.58
C ARG A 326 14.28 6.70 -14.93
N TYR A 327 14.13 5.39 -14.91
CA TYR A 327 15.17 4.52 -14.38
C TYR A 327 15.06 3.14 -15.02
N ARG A 328 16.05 2.26 -14.80
CA ARG A 328 15.93 0.85 -15.17
C ARG A 328 14.81 0.20 -14.38
N LYS A 329 14.11 -0.74 -14.98
CA LYS A 329 13.12 -1.56 -14.27
C LYS A 329 13.77 -2.37 -13.15
N PRO A 330 13.02 -2.72 -12.09
CA PRO A 330 13.46 -3.71 -11.10
C PRO A 330 13.92 -5.00 -11.78
N ASN A 331 15.03 -5.57 -11.30
CA ASN A 331 15.43 -6.89 -11.72
C ASN A 331 14.60 -7.94 -10.97
N VAL A 332 13.68 -8.55 -11.67
CA VAL A 332 12.82 -9.63 -11.15
C VAL A 332 13.09 -10.96 -11.88
N GLY A 333 14.22 -11.04 -12.62
CA GLY A 333 14.69 -12.24 -13.31
C GLY A 333 13.92 -12.60 -14.57
N LYS A 334 12.82 -11.90 -14.87
CA LYS A 334 11.94 -12.14 -16.02
C LYS A 334 11.45 -10.83 -16.60
N THR A 335 10.99 -10.87 -17.85
CA THR A 335 10.26 -9.76 -18.47
C THR A 335 8.79 -10.11 -18.49
N TYR A 336 7.97 -9.16 -18.07
CA TYR A 336 6.53 -9.29 -18.06
C TYR A 336 5.89 -8.40 -19.14
N PRO A 337 4.70 -8.76 -19.64
CA PRO A 337 3.97 -7.93 -20.58
C PRO A 337 3.64 -6.57 -19.99
N VAL A 338 3.52 -5.57 -20.85
CA VAL A 338 3.03 -4.24 -20.44
C VAL A 338 1.57 -4.35 -20.03
N GLU A 339 1.28 -3.84 -18.85
CA GLU A 339 -0.05 -3.86 -18.26
C GLU A 339 -0.28 -2.61 -17.43
N THR A 340 -1.48 -2.05 -17.51
CA THR A 340 -1.90 -0.89 -16.73
C THR A 340 -3.32 -1.10 -16.20
N PRO A 341 -3.71 -0.44 -15.09
CA PRO A 341 -5.12 -0.35 -14.73
C PRO A 341 -5.94 0.25 -15.87
N ALA A 342 -7.18 -0.23 -16.05
CA ALA A 342 -8.08 0.37 -17.04
C ALA A 342 -8.47 1.78 -16.59
N GLU A 343 -8.41 2.74 -17.51
CA GLU A 343 -8.83 4.14 -17.30
C GLU A 343 -10.13 4.50 -18.01
N SER A 344 -10.72 3.55 -18.74
CA SER A 344 -11.93 3.78 -19.55
C SER A 344 -12.82 2.54 -19.56
N ASP A 345 -14.04 2.70 -20.03
CA ASP A 345 -14.99 1.63 -20.25
C ASP A 345 -15.84 1.94 -21.50
N GLU A 346 -15.94 0.98 -22.38
CA GLU A 346 -16.76 1.08 -23.61
C GLU A 346 -18.23 0.71 -23.36
N PHE A 347 -18.58 0.34 -22.13
CA PHE A 347 -19.94 -0.07 -21.71
C PHE A 347 -20.54 -1.18 -22.57
N ASN A 348 -19.72 -2.07 -23.10
CA ASN A 348 -20.11 -3.21 -23.93
C ASN A 348 -20.45 -4.48 -23.12
N SER A 349 -20.33 -4.40 -21.78
CA SER A 349 -20.71 -5.42 -20.80
C SER A 349 -21.84 -4.91 -19.92
N ARG A 350 -22.63 -5.84 -19.35
CA ARG A 350 -23.61 -5.53 -18.30
C ARG A 350 -22.99 -5.33 -16.93
N ARG A 351 -21.70 -5.69 -16.77
CA ARG A 351 -20.94 -5.53 -15.52
C ARG A 351 -19.89 -4.46 -15.75
N LEU A 352 -19.79 -3.54 -14.82
CA LEU A 352 -18.72 -2.55 -14.78
C LEU A 352 -17.39 -3.28 -14.44
N GLY A 353 -16.29 -2.75 -14.98
CA GLY A 353 -14.96 -3.21 -14.65
C GLY A 353 -14.52 -2.74 -13.26
N LEU A 354 -13.35 -3.25 -12.81
CA LEU A 354 -12.81 -2.91 -11.49
C LEU A 354 -12.33 -1.45 -11.37
N GLN A 355 -12.27 -0.68 -12.44
CA GLN A 355 -11.90 0.74 -12.41
C GLN A 355 -13.03 1.65 -11.90
N TRP A 356 -14.22 1.11 -11.62
CA TRP A 356 -15.37 1.88 -11.17
C TRP A 356 -15.55 1.83 -9.66
N GLU A 357 -15.66 3.00 -9.06
CA GLU A 357 -15.97 3.23 -7.65
C GLU A 357 -17.12 4.23 -7.48
N TRP A 358 -17.84 4.14 -6.36
CA TRP A 358 -18.94 5.01 -6.00
C TRP A 358 -18.57 5.91 -4.83
N HIS A 359 -19.07 7.14 -4.80
CA HIS A 359 -18.80 8.10 -3.72
C HIS A 359 -19.57 7.85 -2.42
N ALA A 360 -20.22 6.71 -2.28
CA ALA A 360 -20.94 6.27 -1.08
C ALA A 360 -21.20 4.76 -1.19
N ASN A 361 -21.71 4.15 -0.12
CA ASN A 361 -22.28 2.81 -0.23
C ASN A 361 -23.35 2.82 -1.32
N TYR A 362 -23.30 1.85 -2.26
CA TYR A 362 -24.36 1.74 -3.24
C TYR A 362 -25.66 1.27 -2.58
N GLN A 363 -26.75 1.75 -3.15
CA GLN A 363 -28.11 1.37 -2.79
C GLN A 363 -28.65 0.57 -3.98
N ASP A 364 -29.34 -0.54 -3.69
CA ASP A 364 -30.00 -1.39 -4.68
C ASP A 364 -31.15 -0.66 -5.36
#